data_d5b64ee284c77e4e956aca89b149be21
#
_entry.id   d5b64ee284c77e4e956aca89b149be21
#
_cell.length_a   1.000
_cell.length_b   1.000
_cell.length_c   1.000
_cell.angle_alpha   90.00
_cell.angle_beta   90.00
_cell.angle_gamma   90.00
#
_symmetry.space_group_name_H-M   'P 1'
#
loop_
_entity.id
_entity.type
_entity.pdbx_description
1 polymer ?
#
loop_
_entity_poly.entity_id
_entity_poly.type
_entity_poly.pdbx_seq_one_letter_code
_entity_poly.pdbx_strand_id
1 'polypeptide(L)'
;VRRIDMLYAMLLPSANDAASVLAVDTSGSLAAFAAQMNVRASQLGCTATHFTCPHGLYDGGNYSTARDMAKIALACYANPTYRQIADTMSYKLPATNVHPARTVTTTNKLLQPGSGYYRSYAHGMKTGFTTQAGRCFVTFAKQDGHTYGLVILGSNSQNIFREAAELFDWAFTSPELHPAPAEPEVEPEKHGLSAFWHKVFG
;
A
#
# COMPACT_ATOMS: atom_id res chain seq x y z
N VAL A 1 19.15 11.05 17.19
CA VAL A 1 17.93 11.04 16.38
C VAL A 1 17.04 9.89 16.86
N ARG A 2 15.74 10.12 17.02
CA ARG A 2 14.81 9.07 17.47
C ARG A 2 14.50 8.13 16.31
N ARG A 3 14.21 6.85 16.59
CA ARG A 3 13.78 5.86 15.57
C ARG A 3 12.59 6.34 14.75
N ILE A 4 11.61 6.97 15.40
CA ILE A 4 10.43 7.51 14.72
C ILE A 4 10.79 8.59 13.69
N ASP A 5 11.76 9.45 13.98
CA ASP A 5 12.23 10.47 13.03
C ASP A 5 12.90 9.83 11.80
N MET A 6 13.64 8.72 12.01
CA MET A 6 14.24 7.94 10.92
C MET A 6 13.18 7.24 10.06
N LEU A 7 12.10 6.73 10.67
CA LEU A 7 10.98 6.14 9.92
C LEU A 7 10.29 7.17 9.04
N TYR A 8 10.03 8.38 9.54
CA TYR A 8 9.52 9.48 8.71
C TYR A 8 10.49 9.87 7.59
N ALA A 9 11.80 9.97 7.88
CA ALA A 9 12.80 10.27 6.87
C ALA A 9 12.89 9.18 5.79
N MET A 10 12.76 7.91 6.15
CA MET A 10 12.78 6.78 5.21
C MET A 10 11.50 6.74 4.36
N LEU A 11 10.32 6.92 4.97
CA LEU A 11 9.05 6.69 4.26
C LEU A 11 8.62 7.89 3.42
N LEU A 12 8.78 9.13 3.88
CA LEU A 12 8.31 10.31 3.18
C LEU A 12 9.22 10.70 1.99
N PRO A 13 10.46 11.20 2.22
CA PRO A 13 11.35 11.59 1.14
C PRO A 13 12.15 10.42 0.55
N SER A 14 11.98 9.19 1.08
CA SER A 14 12.74 8.01 0.65
C SER A 14 14.24 8.09 0.97
N ALA A 15 14.63 8.53 2.17
CA ALA A 15 16.02 8.64 2.58
C ALA A 15 16.69 7.26 2.72
N ASN A 16 17.64 6.93 1.87
CA ASN A 16 18.35 5.65 1.85
C ASN A 16 19.28 5.48 3.08
N ASP A 17 19.87 6.56 3.54
CA ASP A 17 20.69 6.61 4.74
C ASP A 17 19.85 6.29 6.00
N ALA A 18 18.64 6.80 6.09
CA ALA A 18 17.73 6.47 7.18
C ALA A 18 17.37 4.97 7.19
N ALA A 19 17.11 4.37 6.02
CA ALA A 19 16.88 2.94 5.90
C ALA A 19 18.11 2.12 6.36
N SER A 20 19.30 2.54 5.97
CA SER A 20 20.57 1.92 6.36
C SER A 20 20.78 1.98 7.88
N VAL A 21 20.59 3.16 8.47
CA VAL A 21 20.73 3.34 9.93
C VAL A 21 19.74 2.48 10.70
N LEU A 22 18.47 2.45 10.30
CA LEU A 22 17.45 1.61 10.93
C LEU A 22 17.80 0.12 10.82
N ALA A 23 18.31 -0.32 9.67
CA ALA A 23 18.72 -1.71 9.45
C ALA A 23 19.88 -2.11 10.37
N VAL A 24 20.91 -1.27 10.48
CA VAL A 24 22.06 -1.53 11.37
C VAL A 24 21.62 -1.49 12.83
N ASP A 25 20.80 -0.51 13.24
CA ASP A 25 20.28 -0.40 14.62
C ASP A 25 19.41 -1.62 15.02
N THR A 26 18.71 -2.22 14.05
CA THR A 26 17.81 -3.36 14.29
C THR A 26 18.54 -4.70 14.26
N SER A 27 19.51 -4.89 13.36
CA SER A 27 20.09 -6.20 13.03
C SER A 27 21.61 -6.24 13.06
N GLY A 28 22.25 -5.15 13.44
CA GLY A 28 23.72 -5.05 13.54
C GLY A 28 24.43 -4.83 12.20
N SER A 29 23.82 -5.16 11.06
CA SER A 29 24.39 -4.92 9.73
C SER A 29 23.31 -4.87 8.64
N LEU A 30 23.63 -4.28 7.49
CA LEU A 30 22.75 -4.26 6.31
C LEU A 30 22.45 -5.68 5.81
N ALA A 31 23.46 -6.54 5.77
CA ALA A 31 23.33 -7.94 5.34
C ALA A 31 22.42 -8.75 6.26
N ALA A 32 22.59 -8.61 7.58
CA ALA A 32 21.74 -9.29 8.56
C ALA A 32 20.27 -8.81 8.45
N PHE A 33 20.05 -7.52 8.21
CA PHE A 33 18.72 -6.99 8.00
C PHE A 33 18.09 -7.51 6.69
N ALA A 34 18.86 -7.54 5.59
CA ALA A 34 18.40 -8.10 4.32
C ALA A 34 18.02 -9.59 4.46
N ALA A 35 18.79 -10.37 5.21
CA ALA A 35 18.44 -11.75 5.53
C ALA A 35 17.09 -11.84 6.27
N GLN A 36 16.83 -10.96 7.25
CA GLN A 36 15.54 -10.91 7.95
C GLN A 36 14.40 -10.48 7.02
N MET A 37 14.64 -9.54 6.09
CA MET A 37 13.67 -9.18 5.05
C MET A 37 13.27 -10.39 4.21
N ASN A 38 14.22 -11.21 3.79
CA ASN A 38 13.96 -12.42 3.01
C ASN A 38 13.19 -13.48 3.82
N VAL A 39 13.52 -13.68 5.08
CA VAL A 39 12.74 -14.55 5.98
C VAL A 39 11.30 -14.03 6.09
N ARG A 40 11.13 -12.72 6.28
CA ARG A 40 9.79 -12.14 6.38
C ARG A 40 9.00 -12.25 5.08
N ALA A 41 9.63 -12.01 3.93
CA ALA A 41 9.01 -12.20 2.62
C ALA A 41 8.51 -13.65 2.42
N SER A 42 9.34 -14.63 2.78
CA SER A 42 8.96 -16.05 2.75
C SER A 42 7.76 -16.35 3.65
N GLN A 43 7.73 -15.84 4.89
CA GLN A 43 6.59 -15.97 5.82
C GLN A 43 5.30 -15.37 5.29
N LEU A 44 5.39 -14.32 4.46
CA LEU A 44 4.25 -13.71 3.77
C LEU A 44 3.85 -14.47 2.49
N GLY A 45 4.52 -15.57 2.17
CA GLY A 45 4.26 -16.39 1.00
C GLY A 45 4.78 -15.75 -0.30
N CYS A 46 5.80 -14.89 -0.23
CA CYS A 46 6.48 -14.37 -1.41
C CYS A 46 7.41 -15.45 -1.98
N THR A 47 7.17 -15.88 -3.20
CA THR A 47 7.92 -16.97 -3.84
C THR A 47 8.87 -16.51 -4.93
N ALA A 48 8.79 -15.24 -5.34
CA ALA A 48 9.59 -14.64 -6.40
C ALA A 48 10.16 -13.28 -5.96
N THR A 49 10.69 -13.24 -4.72
CA THR A 49 11.23 -12.03 -4.10
C THR A 49 12.54 -12.35 -3.40
N HIS A 50 13.54 -11.51 -3.62
CA HIS A 50 14.79 -11.52 -2.89
C HIS A 50 15.29 -10.10 -2.64
N PHE A 51 15.71 -9.83 -1.42
CA PHE A 51 16.26 -8.55 -0.99
C PHE A 51 17.75 -8.70 -0.64
N THR A 52 18.57 -7.81 -1.19
CA THR A 52 20.01 -7.71 -0.89
C THR A 52 20.32 -6.51 0.01
N CYS A 53 19.40 -5.55 0.10
CA CYS A 53 19.60 -4.31 0.85
C CYS A 53 18.27 -3.73 1.37
N PRO A 54 18.30 -2.89 2.43
CA PRO A 54 17.11 -2.28 3.00
C PRO A 54 16.61 -1.03 2.25
N HIS A 55 17.44 -0.41 1.41
CA HIS A 55 17.19 0.91 0.81
C HIS A 55 16.70 0.85 -0.64
N GLY A 56 16.79 -0.31 -1.30
CA GLY A 56 16.27 -0.50 -2.65
C GLY A 56 17.09 0.16 -3.78
N LEU A 57 18.34 0.56 -3.53
CA LEU A 57 19.26 0.89 -4.62
C LEU A 57 19.52 -0.36 -5.46
N TYR A 58 19.82 -0.15 -6.74
CA TYR A 58 19.99 -1.24 -7.68
C TYR A 58 21.09 -2.22 -7.24
N ASP A 59 20.69 -3.48 -7.23
CA ASP A 59 21.57 -4.64 -7.09
C ASP A 59 20.93 -5.79 -7.89
N GLY A 60 21.71 -6.52 -8.67
CA GLY A 60 21.20 -7.59 -9.53
C GLY A 60 20.54 -8.76 -8.79
N GLY A 61 20.82 -8.92 -7.49
CA GLY A 61 20.17 -9.89 -6.62
C GLY A 61 18.85 -9.39 -5.98
N ASN A 62 18.50 -8.11 -6.19
CA ASN A 62 17.32 -7.48 -5.59
C ASN A 62 16.15 -7.50 -6.59
N TYR A 63 15.18 -8.41 -6.40
CA TYR A 63 14.06 -8.58 -7.31
C TYR A 63 12.76 -8.90 -6.58
N SER A 64 11.64 -8.61 -7.20
CA SER A 64 10.30 -8.95 -6.73
C SER A 64 9.30 -9.00 -7.89
N THR A 65 8.05 -9.33 -7.58
CA THR A 65 6.91 -9.26 -8.49
C THR A 65 5.81 -8.37 -7.92
N ALA A 66 4.90 -7.90 -8.77
CA ALA A 66 3.75 -7.11 -8.29
C ALA A 66 2.89 -7.91 -7.29
N ARG A 67 2.73 -9.22 -7.50
CA ARG A 67 1.98 -10.12 -6.60
C ARG A 67 2.64 -10.21 -5.22
N ASP A 68 3.94 -10.38 -5.15
CA ASP A 68 4.66 -10.48 -3.88
C ASP A 68 4.72 -9.13 -3.16
N MET A 69 4.95 -8.04 -3.92
CA MET A 69 4.87 -6.68 -3.36
C MET A 69 3.48 -6.37 -2.80
N ALA A 70 2.39 -6.88 -3.40
CA ALA A 70 1.04 -6.75 -2.84
C ALA A 70 0.90 -7.45 -1.49
N LYS A 71 1.47 -8.66 -1.31
CA LYS A 71 1.47 -9.36 -0.01
C LYS A 71 2.23 -8.57 1.07
N ILE A 72 3.40 -8.05 0.72
CA ILE A 72 4.20 -7.20 1.61
C ILE A 72 3.42 -5.92 1.96
N ALA A 73 2.81 -5.28 0.95
CA ALA A 73 2.01 -4.08 1.13
C ALA A 73 0.82 -4.30 2.08
N LEU A 74 0.10 -5.41 1.95
CA LEU A 74 -0.99 -5.77 2.85
C LEU A 74 -0.51 -5.93 4.29
N ALA A 75 0.64 -6.59 4.52
CA ALA A 75 1.23 -6.72 5.84
C ALA A 75 1.63 -5.35 6.43
N CYS A 76 2.18 -4.44 5.63
CA CYS A 76 2.49 -3.08 6.04
C CYS A 76 1.21 -2.28 6.34
N TYR A 77 0.19 -2.37 5.48
CA TYR A 77 -1.08 -1.67 5.65
C TYR A 77 -1.85 -2.13 6.89
N ALA A 78 -1.70 -3.38 7.30
CA ALA A 78 -2.26 -3.88 8.56
C ALA A 78 -1.66 -3.22 9.81
N ASN A 79 -0.44 -2.65 9.73
CA ASN A 79 0.23 -1.98 10.85
C ASN A 79 -0.24 -0.53 10.99
N PRO A 80 -0.90 -0.13 12.10
CA PRO A 80 -1.43 1.23 12.27
C PRO A 80 -0.34 2.31 12.33
N THR A 81 0.82 2.01 12.93
CA THR A 81 1.95 2.95 12.98
C THR A 81 2.52 3.21 11.59
N TYR A 82 2.64 2.15 10.77
CA TYR A 82 3.08 2.30 9.39
C TYR A 82 2.11 3.20 8.60
N ARG A 83 0.79 2.94 8.69
CA ARG A 83 -0.22 3.77 8.01
C ARG A 83 -0.13 5.22 8.44
N GLN A 84 -0.07 5.49 9.74
CA GLN A 84 0.04 6.85 10.25
C GLN A 84 1.23 7.60 9.64
N ILE A 85 2.41 6.96 9.58
CA ILE A 85 3.61 7.58 9.00
C ILE A 85 3.43 7.76 7.49
N ALA A 86 3.00 6.72 6.80
CA ALA A 86 2.87 6.70 5.34
C ALA A 86 1.80 7.68 4.81
N ASP A 87 0.73 7.91 5.58
CA ASP A 87 -0.33 8.89 5.27
C ASP A 87 0.08 10.35 5.58
N THR A 88 1.21 10.55 6.25
CA THR A 88 1.68 11.89 6.61
C THR A 88 2.23 12.62 5.37
N MET A 89 1.68 13.79 5.07
CA MET A 89 2.11 14.62 3.94
C MET A 89 3.46 15.27 4.20
N SER A 90 3.68 15.78 5.40
CA SER A 90 4.93 16.42 5.79
C SER A 90 5.23 16.21 7.28
N TYR A 91 6.51 16.12 7.63
CA TYR A 91 6.97 15.93 8.99
C TYR A 91 8.18 16.81 9.29
N LYS A 92 8.17 17.51 10.43
CA LYS A 92 9.29 18.34 10.87
C LYS A 92 10.26 17.49 11.67
N LEU A 93 11.37 17.13 11.06
CA LEU A 93 12.51 16.53 11.75
C LEU A 93 13.12 17.54 12.72
N PRO A 94 13.33 17.18 13.99
CA PRO A 94 13.93 18.09 14.97
C PRO A 94 15.39 18.40 14.62
N ALA A 95 15.90 19.49 15.18
CA ALA A 95 17.34 19.80 15.11
C ALA A 95 18.15 18.72 15.86
N THR A 96 19.37 18.52 15.40
CA THR A 96 20.38 17.70 16.05
C THR A 96 21.59 18.54 16.42
N ASN A 97 22.59 17.93 17.03
CA ASN A 97 23.87 18.62 17.32
C ASN A 97 24.65 19.02 16.05
N VAL A 98 24.31 18.47 14.87
CA VAL A 98 25.03 18.70 13.61
C VAL A 98 24.15 19.29 12.50
N HIS A 99 22.82 19.24 12.63
CA HIS A 99 21.89 19.74 11.61
C HIS A 99 20.72 20.52 12.21
N PRO A 100 20.30 21.63 11.58
CA PRO A 100 19.08 22.33 11.98
C PRO A 100 17.82 21.48 11.72
N ALA A 101 16.73 21.87 12.34
CA ALA A 101 15.41 21.29 12.05
C ALA A 101 15.07 21.47 10.56
N ARG A 102 14.47 20.45 9.95
CA ARG A 102 14.05 20.48 8.53
C ARG A 102 12.71 19.76 8.34
N THR A 103 11.94 20.20 7.38
CA THR A 103 10.70 19.52 6.99
C THR A 103 10.96 18.55 5.84
N VAL A 104 10.48 17.34 5.99
CA VAL A 104 10.45 16.32 4.93
C VAL A 104 9.02 16.13 4.46
N THR A 105 8.83 15.84 3.17
CA THR A 105 7.51 15.69 2.55
C THR A 105 7.43 14.37 1.80
N THR A 106 6.21 13.85 1.71
CA THR A 106 5.95 12.62 0.96
C THR A 106 6.22 12.80 -0.54
N THR A 107 6.75 11.76 -1.16
CA THR A 107 6.89 11.66 -2.63
C THR A 107 5.60 11.21 -3.31
N ASN A 108 4.59 10.78 -2.55
CA ASN A 108 3.30 10.34 -3.09
C ASN A 108 2.43 11.55 -3.48
N LYS A 109 2.29 11.80 -4.78
CA LYS A 109 1.48 12.92 -5.30
C LYS A 109 -0.02 12.73 -5.11
N LEU A 110 -0.50 11.51 -4.86
CA LEU A 110 -1.93 11.29 -4.55
C LEU A 110 -2.32 11.90 -3.20
N LEU A 111 -1.35 12.10 -2.29
CA LEU A 111 -1.58 12.73 -0.97
C LEU A 111 -1.38 14.26 -0.97
N GLN A 112 -0.93 14.86 -2.07
CA GLN A 112 -0.58 16.28 -2.14
C GLN A 112 -1.72 17.08 -2.77
N PRO A 113 -2.50 17.88 -2.01
CA PRO A 113 -3.66 18.61 -2.55
C PRO A 113 -3.35 19.57 -3.71
N GLY A 114 -2.11 20.07 -3.80
CA GLY A 114 -1.66 20.93 -4.91
C GLY A 114 -1.23 20.16 -6.16
N SER A 115 -1.22 18.84 -6.16
CA SER A 115 -0.89 18.05 -7.34
C SER A 115 -2.14 17.78 -8.18
N GLY A 116 -1.99 17.70 -9.50
CA GLY A 116 -3.08 17.30 -10.40
C GLY A 116 -3.54 15.83 -10.21
N TYR A 117 -2.89 15.08 -9.31
CA TYR A 117 -3.17 13.67 -9.05
C TYR A 117 -3.82 13.42 -7.68
N TYR A 118 -4.06 14.48 -6.90
CA TYR A 118 -4.62 14.35 -5.56
C TYR A 118 -5.94 13.57 -5.55
N ARG A 119 -6.03 12.63 -4.60
CA ARG A 119 -7.26 11.88 -4.31
C ARG A 119 -7.48 11.85 -2.81
N SER A 120 -8.59 12.41 -2.33
CA SER A 120 -8.93 12.48 -0.90
C SER A 120 -9.11 11.10 -0.26
N TYR A 121 -9.42 10.09 -1.05
CA TYR A 121 -9.57 8.70 -0.63
C TYR A 121 -8.26 7.89 -0.65
N ALA A 122 -7.13 8.47 -1.13
CA ALA A 122 -5.86 7.78 -1.21
C ALA A 122 -5.17 7.68 0.16
N HIS A 123 -4.52 6.56 0.40
CA HIS A 123 -3.63 6.32 1.52
C HIS A 123 -2.18 6.21 1.07
N GLY A 124 -1.27 6.59 1.95
CA GLY A 124 0.15 6.53 1.66
C GLY A 124 0.68 5.10 1.68
N MET A 125 1.68 4.88 0.85
CA MET A 125 2.64 3.77 0.94
C MET A 125 3.99 4.28 0.43
N LYS A 126 4.52 3.70 -0.67
CA LYS A 126 5.89 3.98 -1.06
C LYS A 126 6.06 4.09 -2.57
N THR A 127 6.77 5.12 -3.00
CA THR A 127 7.31 5.26 -4.35
C THR A 127 8.74 4.70 -4.42
N GLY A 128 9.17 4.26 -5.59
CA GLY A 128 10.54 3.84 -5.86
C GLY A 128 10.99 4.22 -7.26
N PHE A 129 12.29 4.40 -7.43
CA PHE A 129 12.91 4.62 -8.73
C PHE A 129 14.36 4.17 -8.74
N THR A 130 14.71 3.39 -9.74
CA THR A 130 16.07 3.21 -10.26
C THR A 130 16.00 3.21 -11.78
N THR A 131 17.10 3.45 -12.44
CA THR A 131 17.15 3.42 -13.92
C THR A 131 16.70 2.07 -14.47
N GLN A 132 17.05 0.98 -13.77
CA GLN A 132 16.74 -0.39 -14.19
C GLN A 132 15.29 -0.78 -13.91
N ALA A 133 14.75 -0.37 -12.76
CA ALA A 133 13.39 -0.73 -12.35
C ALA A 133 12.30 0.19 -12.93
N GLY A 134 12.70 1.35 -13.46
CA GLY A 134 11.71 2.40 -13.78
C GLY A 134 11.05 2.98 -12.52
N ARG A 135 9.91 3.63 -12.69
CA ARG A 135 9.10 4.13 -11.57
C ARG A 135 8.23 3.01 -11.03
N CYS A 136 8.30 2.81 -9.72
CA CYS A 136 7.48 1.84 -9.00
C CYS A 136 6.66 2.56 -7.92
N PHE A 137 5.45 2.06 -7.69
CA PHE A 137 4.55 2.66 -6.72
C PHE A 137 3.66 1.61 -6.08
N VAL A 138 3.55 1.69 -4.76
CA VAL A 138 2.59 0.92 -3.97
C VAL A 138 1.75 1.93 -3.20
N THR A 139 0.44 1.77 -3.21
CA THR A 139 -0.49 2.67 -2.52
C THR A 139 -1.81 1.97 -2.24
N PHE A 140 -2.60 2.52 -1.32
CA PHE A 140 -3.96 2.07 -1.03
C PHE A 140 -4.93 3.23 -1.22
N ALA A 141 -6.20 2.87 -1.37
CA ALA A 141 -7.31 3.81 -1.39
C ALA A 141 -8.50 3.22 -0.66
N LYS A 142 -9.26 4.07 0.04
CA LYS A 142 -10.46 3.65 0.76
C LYS A 142 -11.58 4.64 0.53
N GLN A 143 -12.72 4.14 0.04
CA GLN A 143 -13.93 4.92 -0.19
C GLN A 143 -15.15 4.01 -0.05
N ASP A 144 -16.24 4.53 0.53
CA ASP A 144 -17.55 3.85 0.65
C ASP A 144 -17.46 2.43 1.23
N GLY A 145 -16.60 2.23 2.24
CA GLY A 145 -16.39 0.94 2.89
C GLY A 145 -15.43 -0.01 2.17
N HIS A 146 -15.09 0.26 0.91
CA HIS A 146 -14.17 -0.55 0.12
C HIS A 146 -12.72 -0.06 0.24
N THR A 147 -11.76 -0.99 0.27
CA THR A 147 -10.34 -0.69 0.33
C THR A 147 -9.62 -1.46 -0.77
N TYR A 148 -8.91 -0.74 -1.62
CA TYR A 148 -8.11 -1.31 -2.70
C TYR A 148 -6.63 -1.01 -2.50
N GLY A 149 -5.78 -2.00 -2.80
CA GLY A 149 -4.34 -1.85 -2.87
C GLY A 149 -3.86 -1.90 -4.31
N LEU A 150 -2.88 -1.08 -4.66
CA LEU A 150 -2.33 -0.98 -6.00
C LEU A 150 -0.82 -1.13 -5.97
N VAL A 151 -0.28 -1.93 -6.89
CA VAL A 151 1.15 -2.08 -7.15
C VAL A 151 1.42 -1.81 -8.63
N ILE A 152 2.22 -0.80 -8.92
CA ILE A 152 2.71 -0.48 -10.27
C ILE A 152 4.22 -0.68 -10.27
N LEU A 153 4.73 -1.44 -11.22
CA LEU A 153 6.16 -1.66 -11.45
C LEU A 153 6.53 -1.26 -12.88
N GLY A 154 7.71 -0.68 -13.07
CA GLY A 154 8.25 -0.39 -14.40
C GLY A 154 7.58 0.75 -15.16
N SER A 155 6.85 1.64 -14.49
CA SER A 155 6.25 2.82 -15.13
C SER A 155 7.27 3.95 -15.31
N ASN A 156 6.84 5.10 -15.79
CA ASN A 156 7.65 6.30 -16.01
C ASN A 156 7.19 7.49 -15.17
N SER A 157 7.98 8.56 -15.15
CA SER A 157 7.74 9.74 -14.32
C SER A 157 6.48 10.54 -14.70
N GLN A 158 6.00 10.42 -15.94
CA GLN A 158 4.83 11.15 -16.44
C GLN A 158 3.53 10.42 -16.11
N ASN A 159 3.56 9.10 -16.04
CA ASN A 159 2.36 8.27 -16.02
C ASN A 159 2.03 7.67 -14.65
N ILE A 160 2.99 7.34 -13.82
CA ILE A 160 2.78 6.51 -12.62
C ILE A 160 1.66 6.99 -11.69
N PHE A 161 1.54 8.29 -11.46
CA PHE A 161 0.47 8.83 -10.60
C PHE A 161 -0.87 8.95 -11.33
N ARG A 162 -0.83 9.17 -12.67
CA ARG A 162 -2.03 9.14 -13.50
C ARG A 162 -2.59 7.72 -13.55
N GLU A 163 -1.76 6.74 -13.85
CA GLU A 163 -2.14 5.31 -13.85
C GLU A 163 -2.75 4.90 -12.51
N ALA A 164 -2.15 5.30 -11.40
CA ALA A 164 -2.67 4.99 -10.08
C ALA A 164 -4.03 5.64 -9.82
N ALA A 165 -4.21 6.91 -10.20
CA ALA A 165 -5.48 7.62 -10.04
C ALA A 165 -6.59 7.00 -10.89
N GLU A 166 -6.32 6.74 -12.17
CA GLU A 166 -7.28 6.13 -13.11
C GLU A 166 -7.68 4.71 -12.68
N LEU A 167 -6.73 3.91 -12.18
CA LEU A 167 -7.02 2.56 -11.68
C LEU A 167 -7.89 2.58 -10.41
N PHE A 168 -7.68 3.53 -9.50
CA PHE A 168 -8.55 3.67 -8.33
C PHE A 168 -9.93 4.19 -8.72
N ASP A 169 -10.00 5.21 -9.59
CA ASP A 169 -11.27 5.73 -10.09
C ASP A 169 -12.07 4.60 -10.76
N TRP A 170 -11.42 3.76 -11.58
CA TRP A 170 -12.03 2.54 -12.14
C TRP A 170 -12.46 1.55 -11.05
N ALA A 171 -11.59 1.25 -10.07
CA ALA A 171 -11.87 0.26 -9.05
C ALA A 171 -13.10 0.64 -8.20
N PHE A 172 -13.30 1.92 -7.90
CA PHE A 172 -14.45 2.40 -7.14
C PHE A 172 -15.75 2.52 -7.94
N THR A 173 -15.68 2.52 -9.27
CA THR A 173 -16.85 2.64 -10.16
C THR A 173 -17.19 1.36 -10.92
N SER A 174 -16.32 0.34 -10.88
CA SER A 174 -16.50 -0.90 -11.64
C SER A 174 -17.61 -1.79 -11.05
N PRO A 175 -18.68 -2.10 -11.81
CA PRO A 175 -19.71 -3.04 -11.38
C PRO A 175 -19.17 -4.46 -11.11
N GLU A 176 -18.05 -4.83 -11.75
CA GLU A 176 -17.42 -6.15 -11.56
C GLU A 176 -16.83 -6.29 -10.16
N LEU A 177 -16.35 -5.18 -9.57
CA LEU A 177 -15.79 -5.14 -8.21
C LEU A 177 -16.84 -4.78 -7.17
N HIS A 178 -17.98 -4.25 -7.58
CA HIS A 178 -19.13 -3.90 -6.76
C HIS A 178 -20.40 -4.50 -7.33
N PRO A 179 -20.54 -5.83 -7.35
CA PRO A 179 -21.78 -6.43 -7.83
C PRO A 179 -22.94 -5.90 -6.98
N ALA A 180 -24.05 -5.56 -7.65
CA ALA A 180 -25.28 -5.21 -6.94
C ALA A 180 -25.61 -6.33 -5.93
N PRO A 181 -26.14 -6.01 -4.75
CA PRO A 181 -26.63 -7.03 -3.83
C PRO A 181 -27.54 -7.98 -4.62
N ALA A 182 -27.32 -9.28 -4.46
CA ALA A 182 -28.22 -10.27 -5.07
C ALA A 182 -29.66 -9.89 -4.68
N GLU A 183 -30.55 -9.74 -5.67
CA GLU A 183 -31.97 -9.56 -5.36
C GLU A 183 -32.37 -10.67 -4.39
N PRO A 184 -33.06 -10.32 -3.28
CA PRO A 184 -33.51 -11.34 -2.36
C PRO A 184 -34.29 -12.37 -3.18
N GLU A 185 -33.92 -13.65 -3.09
CA GLU A 185 -34.71 -14.73 -3.67
C GLU A 185 -36.14 -14.55 -3.14
N VAL A 186 -37.03 -14.13 -4.00
CA VAL A 186 -38.47 -14.14 -3.68
C VAL A 186 -38.84 -15.61 -3.55
N GLU A 187 -38.90 -16.09 -2.31
CA GLU A 187 -39.49 -17.42 -2.08
C GLU A 187 -40.85 -17.43 -2.81
N PRO A 188 -41.08 -18.39 -3.70
CA PRO A 188 -42.37 -18.46 -4.38
C PRO A 188 -43.44 -18.55 -3.27
N GLU A 189 -44.33 -17.55 -3.23
CA GLU A 189 -45.45 -17.56 -2.33
C GLU A 189 -46.08 -18.95 -2.42
N LYS A 190 -46.04 -19.67 -1.32
CA LYS A 190 -46.80 -20.92 -1.17
C LYS A 190 -48.28 -20.56 -1.20
N HIS A 191 -48.77 -20.24 -2.40
CA HIS A 191 -50.19 -20.04 -2.60
C HIS A 191 -50.95 -21.30 -2.13
N GLY A 192 -51.51 -21.13 -1.02
CA GLY A 192 -52.57 -21.82 -0.35
C GLY A 192 -53.22 -23.03 -0.99
N LEU A 193 -52.56 -24.19 -0.93
CA LEU A 193 -53.28 -25.45 -0.96
C LEU A 193 -53.98 -25.78 0.39
N SER A 194 -53.62 -25.11 1.49
CA SER A 194 -54.23 -25.35 2.79
C SER A 194 -55.64 -24.76 2.95
N ALA A 195 -55.94 -23.63 2.27
CA ALA A 195 -57.28 -23.01 2.31
C ALA A 195 -58.32 -23.78 1.47
N PHE A 196 -57.89 -24.53 0.46
CA PHE A 196 -58.78 -25.35 -0.38
C PHE A 196 -59.29 -26.60 0.38
N TRP A 197 -58.44 -27.24 1.16
CA TRP A 197 -58.79 -28.45 1.89
C TRP A 197 -59.73 -28.18 3.08
N HIS A 198 -59.69 -27.03 3.73
CA HIS A 198 -60.60 -26.67 4.80
C HIS A 198 -62.03 -26.35 4.32
N LYS A 199 -62.22 -26.02 3.05
CA LYS A 199 -63.50 -25.70 2.46
C LYS A 199 -64.22 -26.92 1.89
N VAL A 200 -63.54 -28.04 1.71
CA VAL A 200 -64.08 -29.27 1.07
C VAL A 200 -64.34 -30.38 2.10
N PHE A 201 -63.67 -30.37 3.26
CA PHE A 201 -63.71 -31.44 4.24
C PHE A 201 -63.87 -30.97 5.71
N GLY A 202 -64.25 -29.68 5.93
CA GLY A 202 -64.59 -29.14 7.26
C GLY A 202 -66.10 -29.23 7.60
#